data_1f3693afbd002955d4294659394a8eb7
#
_entry.id   1f3693afbd002955d4294659394a8eb7
#
_cell.length_a   1.000
_cell.length_b   1.000
_cell.length_c   1.000
_cell.angle_alpha   90.00
_cell.angle_beta   90.00
_cell.angle_gamma   90.00
#
_symmetry.space_group_name_H-M   'P 1'
#
loop_
_entity.id
_entity.type
_entity.pdbx_description
1 polymer ?
#
loop_
_entity_poly.entity_id
_entity_poly.type
_entity_poly.pdbx_seq_one_letter_code
_entity_poly.pdbx_strand_id
1 'polypeptide(L)'
;DQEGLGFWNGTPLDRKNLGAYLKSGTFVGQVVPNLEKMEAVLVVDQSEIEFIQQQQKVELCLNQIPGTIFHSVTDRISPSELVELPPSLSGKHGGSIVVESDSEGRLVPVSTKYRVSVPLANSERIIISGSTGRAKVRVGSKTIGQRIVRLFNETFQFEL
;
A
#
# COMPACT_ATOMS: atom_id res chain seq x y z
N ASP A 1 39.59 -21.20 17.06
CA ASP A 1 39.03 -21.72 15.81
C ASP A 1 37.58 -21.30 15.72
N GLN A 2 37.31 -20.17 15.04
CA GLN A 2 35.96 -19.78 14.64
C GLN A 2 35.66 -20.49 13.33
N GLU A 3 35.32 -21.77 13.41
CA GLU A 3 34.75 -22.50 12.29
C GLU A 3 33.40 -21.84 11.94
N GLY A 4 33.36 -21.35 10.74
CA GLY A 4 32.37 -20.60 10.05
C GLY A 4 30.94 -20.76 10.52
N LEU A 5 30.43 -19.74 11.18
CA LEU A 5 29.00 -19.52 11.28
C LEU A 5 28.45 -19.39 9.85
N GLY A 6 27.78 -20.44 9.39
CA GLY A 6 27.24 -20.53 8.03
C GLY A 6 26.23 -19.36 7.77
N PHE A 7 26.04 -19.07 6.53
CA PHE A 7 25.00 -18.13 6.13
C PHE A 7 23.63 -18.67 6.57
N TRP A 8 22.81 -17.81 7.18
CA TRP A 8 21.43 -18.15 7.51
C TRP A 8 20.59 -18.31 6.22
N ASN A 9 19.61 -19.19 6.25
CA ASN A 9 18.69 -19.46 5.14
C ASN A 9 17.25 -19.44 5.64
N GLY A 10 16.38 -18.77 4.90
CA GLY A 10 15.00 -18.56 5.31
C GLY A 10 14.85 -17.27 6.13
N THR A 11 14.29 -17.35 7.33
CA THR A 11 14.20 -16.21 8.25
C THR A 11 15.29 -16.29 9.32
N PRO A 12 15.84 -15.15 9.78
CA PRO A 12 16.90 -15.17 10.82
C PRO A 12 16.49 -15.88 12.11
N LEU A 13 15.20 -15.91 12.42
CA LEU A 13 14.63 -16.51 13.64
C LEU A 13 14.35 -18.01 13.53
N ASP A 14 14.58 -18.63 12.39
CA ASP A 14 14.41 -20.07 12.24
C ASP A 14 15.39 -20.85 13.14
N ARG A 15 14.93 -21.91 13.78
CA ARG A 15 15.75 -22.74 14.68
C ARG A 15 17.03 -23.26 14.03
N LYS A 16 17.00 -23.52 12.73
CA LYS A 16 18.16 -23.98 11.94
C LYS A 16 19.28 -22.94 11.83
N ASN A 17 18.94 -21.65 12.07
CA ASN A 17 19.87 -20.54 12.00
C ASN A 17 20.46 -20.16 13.37
N LEU A 18 20.24 -20.98 14.41
CA LEU A 18 20.77 -20.71 15.73
C LEU A 18 22.32 -20.70 15.69
N GLY A 19 22.90 -19.57 16.11
CA GLY A 19 24.35 -19.35 16.05
C GLY A 19 24.87 -18.80 14.71
N ALA A 20 24.01 -18.59 13.71
CA ALA A 20 24.41 -17.95 12.46
C ALA A 20 24.73 -16.47 12.65
N TYR A 21 25.72 -15.97 11.91
CA TYR A 21 26.10 -14.57 11.94
C TYR A 21 25.08 -13.71 11.19
N LEU A 22 24.59 -12.65 11.85
CA LEU A 22 23.74 -11.65 11.23
C LEU A 22 24.55 -10.37 10.97
N LYS A 23 24.58 -9.94 9.72
CA LYS A 23 25.20 -8.66 9.35
C LYS A 23 24.43 -7.51 9.97
N SER A 24 25.15 -6.47 10.37
CA SER A 24 24.51 -5.22 10.83
C SER A 24 23.52 -4.68 9.79
N GLY A 25 22.32 -4.28 10.22
CA GLY A 25 21.23 -3.84 9.35
C GLY A 25 20.35 -4.96 8.79
N THR A 26 20.62 -6.24 9.12
CA THR A 26 19.72 -7.34 8.74
C THR A 26 18.37 -7.18 9.43
N PHE A 27 17.29 -7.16 8.63
CA PHE A 27 15.94 -7.15 9.18
C PHE A 27 15.63 -8.51 9.84
N VAL A 28 15.42 -8.50 11.14
CA VAL A 28 15.15 -9.70 11.94
C VAL A 28 13.66 -9.92 12.13
N GLY A 29 12.91 -8.85 12.32
CA GLY A 29 11.47 -8.90 12.53
C GLY A 29 10.90 -7.54 12.90
N GLN A 30 9.60 -7.48 12.96
CA GLN A 30 8.84 -6.29 13.34
C GLN A 30 7.94 -6.61 14.54
N VAL A 31 7.97 -5.76 15.55
CA VAL A 31 7.05 -5.86 16.69
C VAL A 31 5.82 -5.01 16.40
N VAL A 32 4.67 -5.65 16.40
CA VAL A 32 3.37 -5.00 16.19
C VAL A 32 2.64 -4.92 17.55
N PRO A 33 2.33 -3.72 18.04
CA PRO A 33 1.73 -3.56 19.37
C PRO A 33 0.31 -4.12 19.49
N ASN A 34 -0.44 -4.12 18.38
CA ASN A 34 -1.80 -4.65 18.36
C ASN A 34 -2.11 -5.27 16.99
N LEU A 35 -2.29 -6.58 16.97
CA LEU A 35 -2.64 -7.34 15.76
C LEU A 35 -4.13 -7.24 15.38
N GLU A 36 -4.98 -6.78 16.30
CA GLU A 36 -6.44 -6.69 16.06
C GLU A 36 -6.81 -5.40 15.31
N LYS A 37 -5.97 -4.37 15.43
CA LYS A 37 -6.16 -3.09 14.75
C LYS A 37 -5.08 -2.93 13.70
N MET A 38 -5.45 -3.08 12.46
CA MET A 38 -4.56 -2.89 11.31
C MET A 38 -5.04 -1.70 10.46
N GLU A 39 -4.20 -1.24 9.61
CA GLU A 39 -4.49 -0.19 8.64
C GLU A 39 -4.09 -0.68 7.26
N ALA A 40 -5.03 -0.64 6.33
CA ALA A 40 -4.75 -0.82 4.93
C ALA A 40 -4.41 0.54 4.30
N VAL A 41 -3.29 0.59 3.59
CA VAL A 41 -2.86 1.79 2.87
C VAL A 41 -3.19 1.60 1.40
N LEU A 42 -4.14 2.39 0.90
CA LEU A 42 -4.47 2.42 -0.52
C LEU A 42 -3.56 3.42 -1.23
N VAL A 43 -3.03 3.02 -2.37
CA VAL A 43 -2.26 3.88 -3.27
C VAL A 43 -3.15 4.27 -4.44
N VAL A 44 -3.46 5.55 -4.54
CA VAL A 44 -4.47 6.11 -5.44
C VAL A 44 -3.81 7.08 -6.42
N ASP A 45 -4.21 7.04 -7.68
CA ASP A 45 -3.76 7.99 -8.71
C ASP A 45 -4.25 9.41 -8.44
N GLN A 46 -3.46 10.38 -8.87
CA GLN A 46 -3.85 11.81 -8.81
C GLN A 46 -5.18 12.08 -9.50
N SER A 47 -5.47 11.42 -10.60
CA SER A 47 -6.74 11.58 -11.33
C SER A 47 -7.97 11.06 -10.58
N GLU A 48 -7.76 10.20 -9.59
CA GLU A 48 -8.83 9.55 -8.84
C GLU A 48 -9.00 10.10 -7.42
N ILE A 49 -7.93 10.73 -6.85
CA ILE A 49 -7.92 11.16 -5.45
C ILE A 49 -9.01 12.21 -5.15
N GLU A 50 -9.36 13.06 -6.11
CA GLU A 50 -10.40 14.08 -5.95
C GLU A 50 -11.81 13.51 -5.75
N PHE A 51 -12.03 12.24 -6.13
CA PHE A 51 -13.31 11.55 -5.93
C PHE A 51 -13.39 10.85 -4.58
N ILE A 52 -12.27 10.72 -3.89
CA ILE A 52 -12.19 10.04 -2.61
C ILE A 52 -12.40 11.06 -1.48
N GLN A 53 -13.31 10.72 -0.59
CA GLN A 53 -13.62 11.48 0.60
C GLN A 53 -13.52 10.58 1.82
N GLN A 54 -13.42 11.17 3.00
CA GLN A 54 -13.50 10.42 4.25
C GLN A 54 -14.87 9.75 4.41
N GLN A 55 -14.90 8.64 5.14
CA GLN A 55 -16.11 7.86 5.44
C GLN A 55 -16.80 7.22 4.22
N GLN A 56 -16.12 7.12 3.09
CA GLN A 56 -16.63 6.35 1.95
C GLN A 56 -16.44 4.85 2.18
N LYS A 57 -17.41 4.06 1.76
CA LYS A 57 -17.38 2.60 1.88
C LYS A 57 -16.27 2.02 1.00
N VAL A 58 -15.49 1.13 1.60
CA VAL A 58 -14.40 0.42 0.94
C VAL A 58 -14.61 -1.08 1.09
N GLU A 59 -14.44 -1.78 -0.01
CA GLU A 59 -14.36 -3.24 -0.08
C GLU A 59 -12.90 -3.62 -0.38
N LEU A 60 -12.31 -4.43 0.49
CA LEU A 60 -10.92 -4.87 0.38
C LEU A 60 -10.88 -6.37 0.14
N CYS A 61 -10.07 -6.79 -0.82
CA CYS A 61 -9.78 -8.20 -1.09
C CYS A 61 -8.28 -8.41 -1.02
N LEU A 62 -7.83 -9.23 -0.07
CA LEU A 62 -6.41 -9.52 0.13
C LEU A 62 -5.98 -10.72 -0.71
N ASN A 63 -4.81 -10.64 -1.33
CA ASN A 63 -4.27 -11.70 -2.18
C ASN A 63 -4.01 -13.00 -1.40
N GLN A 64 -3.68 -12.89 -0.11
CA GLN A 64 -3.39 -14.01 0.76
C GLN A 64 -4.66 -14.72 1.27
N ILE A 65 -5.81 -14.07 1.19
CA ILE A 65 -7.10 -14.59 1.65
C ILE A 65 -8.14 -14.42 0.52
N PRO A 66 -7.98 -15.14 -0.58
CA PRO A 66 -8.88 -15.02 -1.72
C PRO A 66 -10.31 -15.44 -1.34
N GLY A 67 -11.28 -14.71 -1.84
CA GLY A 67 -12.70 -15.00 -1.59
C GLY A 67 -13.28 -14.31 -0.34
N THR A 68 -12.45 -13.70 0.51
CA THR A 68 -12.94 -12.91 1.64
C THR A 68 -12.92 -11.42 1.29
N ILE A 69 -14.05 -10.76 1.48
CA ILE A 69 -14.19 -9.31 1.29
C ILE A 69 -14.29 -8.66 2.66
N PHE A 70 -13.34 -7.78 2.94
CA PHE A 70 -13.34 -6.96 4.15
C PHE A 70 -14.04 -5.63 3.85
N HIS A 71 -14.99 -5.26 4.69
CA HIS A 71 -15.72 -4.00 4.58
C HIS A 71 -15.19 -2.99 5.58
N SER A 72 -14.93 -1.77 5.11
CA SER A 72 -14.46 -0.69 5.95
C SER A 72 -14.87 0.67 5.35
N VAL A 73 -14.28 1.74 5.86
CA VAL A 73 -14.46 3.10 5.34
C VAL A 73 -13.11 3.79 5.23
N THR A 74 -13.01 4.75 4.31
CA THR A 74 -11.86 5.63 4.24
C THR A 74 -11.76 6.50 5.50
N ASP A 75 -10.57 6.56 6.09
CA ASP A 75 -10.32 7.35 7.31
C ASP A 75 -9.56 8.64 7.00
N ARG A 76 -8.33 8.52 6.54
CA ARG A 76 -7.47 9.66 6.23
C ARG A 76 -6.99 9.64 4.79
N ILE A 77 -6.94 10.82 4.20
CA ILE A 77 -6.37 11.07 2.88
C ILE A 77 -5.12 11.91 3.13
N SER A 78 -3.96 11.40 2.70
CA SER A 78 -2.71 12.15 2.80
C SER A 78 -2.75 13.35 1.85
N PRO A 79 -2.45 14.56 2.32
CA PRO A 79 -2.35 15.73 1.46
C PRO A 79 -1.06 15.72 0.62
N SER A 80 -0.08 14.88 0.99
CA SER A 80 1.22 14.80 0.33
C SER A 80 1.25 13.63 -0.63
N GLU A 81 1.98 13.80 -1.72
CA GLU A 81 2.31 12.74 -2.67
C GLU A 81 3.07 11.59 -2.01
N LEU A 82 2.92 10.40 -2.58
CA LEU A 82 3.67 9.22 -2.17
C LEU A 82 5.06 9.25 -2.84
N VAL A 83 6.08 9.60 -2.07
CA VAL A 83 7.47 9.71 -2.57
C VAL A 83 8.10 8.34 -2.79
N GLU A 84 7.81 7.37 -1.94
CA GLU A 84 8.40 6.04 -1.98
C GLU A 84 7.32 4.97 -1.91
N LEU A 85 7.43 3.97 -2.80
CA LEU A 85 6.50 2.86 -2.88
C LEU A 85 7.07 1.63 -2.18
N PRO A 86 6.29 0.94 -1.32
CA PRO A 86 6.67 -0.37 -0.81
C PRO A 86 7.00 -1.33 -1.95
N PRO A 87 8.12 -2.07 -1.89
CA PRO A 87 8.54 -2.98 -2.96
C PRO A 87 7.46 -3.97 -3.40
N SER A 88 6.65 -4.45 -2.46
CA SER A 88 5.56 -5.42 -2.73
C SER A 88 4.45 -4.92 -3.65
N LEU A 89 4.31 -3.60 -3.83
CA LEU A 89 3.33 -2.98 -4.73
C LEU A 89 3.92 -2.66 -6.11
N SER A 90 5.24 -2.72 -6.24
CA SER A 90 5.96 -2.41 -7.45
C SER A 90 5.83 -3.54 -8.50
N GLY A 91 5.64 -3.19 -9.75
CA GLY A 91 5.64 -4.14 -10.87
C GLY A 91 6.92 -4.96 -10.98
N LYS A 92 8.06 -4.44 -10.50
CA LYS A 92 9.33 -5.16 -10.45
C LYS A 92 9.30 -6.36 -9.47
N HIS A 93 8.39 -6.33 -8.49
CA HIS A 93 8.24 -7.36 -7.45
C HIS A 93 6.85 -8.03 -7.48
N GLY A 94 6.18 -8.00 -8.64
CA GLY A 94 4.86 -8.66 -8.81
C GLY A 94 3.66 -7.82 -8.40
N GLY A 95 3.84 -6.58 -8.03
CA GLY A 95 2.76 -5.60 -7.84
C GLY A 95 2.26 -5.03 -9.17
N SER A 96 1.30 -4.11 -9.12
CA SER A 96 0.67 -3.51 -10.30
C SER A 96 1.13 -2.09 -10.61
N ILE A 97 1.95 -1.47 -9.77
CA ILE A 97 2.35 -0.07 -9.90
C ILE A 97 3.67 0.03 -10.66
N VAL A 98 3.67 0.84 -11.72
CA VAL A 98 4.88 1.12 -12.48
C VAL A 98 5.77 2.08 -11.69
N VAL A 99 7.04 1.72 -11.54
CA VAL A 99 8.02 2.46 -10.76
C VAL A 99 9.32 2.65 -11.52
N GLU A 100 10.02 3.73 -11.19
CA GLU A 100 11.40 3.98 -11.53
C GLU A 100 12.26 3.94 -10.28
N SER A 101 13.57 3.74 -10.44
CA SER A 101 14.51 3.85 -9.33
C SER A 101 15.16 5.23 -9.40
N ASP A 102 15.13 5.95 -8.30
CA ASP A 102 15.87 7.22 -8.20
C ASP A 102 17.38 6.99 -8.02
N SER A 103 18.13 8.09 -7.89
CA SER A 103 19.58 8.06 -7.70
C SER A 103 20.03 7.37 -6.39
N GLU A 104 19.12 7.22 -5.43
CA GLU A 104 19.35 6.55 -4.15
C GLU A 104 18.84 5.10 -4.14
N GLY A 105 18.31 4.62 -5.27
CA GLY A 105 17.78 3.26 -5.42
C GLY A 105 16.37 3.07 -4.84
N ARG A 106 15.67 4.15 -4.44
CA ARG A 106 14.30 4.08 -3.95
C ARG A 106 13.34 3.87 -5.12
N LEU A 107 12.26 3.14 -4.88
CA LEU A 107 11.22 2.90 -5.87
C LEU A 107 10.22 4.05 -5.85
N VAL A 108 10.24 4.88 -6.89
CA VAL A 108 9.38 6.05 -7.05
C VAL A 108 8.31 5.72 -8.10
N PRO A 109 7.02 5.96 -7.83
CA PRO A 109 5.97 5.80 -8.82
C PRO A 109 6.18 6.74 -10.01
N VAL A 110 5.99 6.24 -11.24
CA VAL A 110 6.09 7.05 -12.47
C VAL A 110 5.00 8.12 -12.53
N SER A 111 3.81 7.85 -12.00
CA SER A 111 2.72 8.83 -11.89
C SER A 111 2.48 9.22 -10.44
N THR A 112 2.07 10.46 -10.22
CA THR A 112 1.77 10.98 -8.89
C THR A 112 0.69 10.13 -8.21
N LYS A 113 1.04 9.61 -7.03
CA LYS A 113 0.18 8.77 -6.21
C LYS A 113 -0.04 9.42 -4.84
N TYR A 114 -1.18 9.11 -4.27
CA TYR A 114 -1.57 9.55 -2.92
C TYR A 114 -1.89 8.36 -2.03
N ARG A 115 -1.77 8.57 -0.73
CA ARG A 115 -2.07 7.57 0.28
C ARG A 115 -3.44 7.81 0.89
N VAL A 116 -4.27 6.77 0.93
CA VAL A 116 -5.54 6.77 1.65
C VAL A 116 -5.52 5.65 2.69
N SER A 117 -5.73 6.01 3.94
CA SER A 117 -5.75 5.08 5.07
C SER A 117 -7.15 4.54 5.29
N VAL A 118 -7.24 3.23 5.49
CA VAL A 118 -8.48 2.51 5.74
C VAL A 118 -8.29 1.61 6.97
N PRO A 119 -8.98 1.83 8.08
CA PRO A 119 -8.89 0.97 9.24
C PRO A 119 -9.40 -0.43 8.91
N LEU A 120 -8.73 -1.44 9.41
CA LEU A 120 -9.04 -2.83 9.13
C LEU A 120 -9.05 -3.63 10.43
N ALA A 121 -10.24 -4.13 10.79
CA ALA A 121 -10.38 -4.99 11.94
C ALA A 121 -9.84 -6.39 11.63
N ASN A 122 -8.96 -6.90 12.47
CA ASN A 122 -8.33 -8.21 12.34
C ASN A 122 -8.62 -9.08 13.59
N SER A 123 -9.92 -9.18 13.95
CA SER A 123 -10.35 -9.91 15.16
C SER A 123 -9.94 -11.38 15.13
N GLU A 124 -9.93 -11.98 13.95
CA GLU A 124 -9.54 -13.37 13.75
C GLU A 124 -8.03 -13.57 13.59
N ARG A 125 -7.25 -12.47 13.59
CA ARG A 125 -5.78 -12.47 13.42
C ARG A 125 -5.28 -13.19 12.18
N ILE A 126 -6.09 -13.23 11.12
CA ILE A 126 -5.78 -13.87 9.84
C ILE A 126 -5.00 -12.94 8.89
N ILE A 127 -5.08 -11.63 9.11
CA ILE A 127 -4.39 -10.64 8.29
C ILE A 127 -2.99 -10.44 8.85
N ILE A 128 -2.01 -10.55 7.97
CA ILE A 128 -0.59 -10.40 8.31
C ILE A 128 -0.10 -9.04 7.80
N SER A 129 0.75 -8.37 8.58
CA SER A 129 1.40 -7.12 8.14
C SER A 129 2.20 -7.36 6.86
N GLY A 130 2.09 -6.42 5.91
CA GLY A 130 2.69 -6.56 4.58
C GLY A 130 1.82 -7.32 3.57
N SER A 131 0.62 -7.77 3.96
CA SER A 131 -0.36 -8.30 3.03
C SER A 131 -0.70 -7.28 1.96
N THR A 132 -0.82 -7.73 0.71
CA THR A 132 -1.22 -6.92 -0.44
C THR A 132 -2.59 -7.34 -0.94
N GLY A 133 -3.25 -6.45 -1.68
CA GLY A 133 -4.59 -6.73 -2.19
C GLY A 133 -5.11 -5.64 -3.11
N ARG A 134 -6.39 -5.69 -3.34
CA ARG A 134 -7.14 -4.71 -4.13
C ARG A 134 -8.25 -4.10 -3.29
N ALA A 135 -8.51 -2.82 -3.52
CA ALA A 135 -9.58 -2.09 -2.87
C ALA A 135 -10.54 -1.52 -3.91
N LYS A 136 -11.82 -1.50 -3.55
CA LYS A 136 -12.87 -0.84 -4.31
C LYS A 136 -13.52 0.21 -3.42
N VAL A 137 -13.29 1.47 -3.72
CA VAL A 137 -13.91 2.59 -3.02
C VAL A 137 -15.22 2.94 -3.71
N ARG A 138 -16.31 3.05 -2.97
CA ARG A 138 -17.59 3.49 -3.49
C ARG A 138 -17.63 5.01 -3.50
N VAL A 139 -17.26 5.60 -4.61
CA VAL A 139 -17.40 7.04 -4.83
C VAL A 139 -18.86 7.38 -5.16
N GLY A 140 -19.35 8.50 -4.64
CA GLY A 140 -20.70 8.98 -4.98
C GLY A 140 -20.86 9.20 -6.48
N SER A 141 -22.01 8.86 -7.02
CA SER A 141 -22.32 9.08 -8.43
C SER A 141 -22.36 10.58 -8.72
N LYS A 142 -21.34 11.13 -9.34
CA LYS A 142 -21.45 12.43 -9.98
C LYS A 142 -22.35 12.29 -11.20
N THR A 143 -23.34 13.16 -11.34
CA THR A 143 -24.25 13.17 -12.50
C THR A 143 -23.46 13.37 -13.78
N ILE A 144 -23.95 12.79 -14.90
CA ILE A 144 -23.35 12.96 -16.24
C ILE A 144 -23.12 14.43 -16.56
N GLY A 145 -24.03 15.32 -16.09
CA GLY A 145 -23.89 16.77 -16.25
C GLY A 145 -22.64 17.35 -15.56
N GLN A 146 -22.28 16.87 -14.38
CA GLN A 146 -21.06 17.32 -13.69
C GLN A 146 -19.78 16.86 -14.42
N ARG A 147 -19.81 15.70 -15.08
CA ARG A 147 -18.69 15.23 -15.91
C ARG A 147 -18.55 16.08 -17.17
N ILE A 148 -19.66 16.46 -17.80
CA ILE A 148 -19.66 17.32 -19.00
C ILE A 148 -19.15 18.72 -18.65
N VAL A 149 -19.61 19.33 -17.56
CA VAL A 149 -19.14 20.66 -17.11
C VAL A 149 -17.63 20.65 -16.85
N ARG A 150 -17.10 19.57 -16.26
CA ARG A 150 -15.66 19.43 -16.03
C ARG A 150 -14.89 19.35 -17.35
N LEU A 151 -15.38 18.54 -18.30
CA LEU A 151 -14.73 18.40 -19.62
C LEU A 151 -14.68 19.76 -20.35
N PHE A 152 -15.71 20.58 -20.21
CA PHE A 152 -15.70 21.93 -20.74
C PHE A 152 -14.71 22.84 -20.02
N ASN A 153 -14.60 22.78 -18.70
CA ASN A 153 -13.66 23.61 -17.93
C ASN A 153 -12.20 23.21 -18.15
N GLU A 154 -11.92 21.94 -18.41
CA GLU A 154 -10.56 21.46 -18.75
C GLU A 154 -10.16 21.81 -20.18
N THR A 155 -11.13 21.97 -21.10
CA THR A 155 -10.87 22.26 -22.52
C THR A 155 -10.71 23.75 -22.79
N PHE A 156 -11.26 24.62 -21.93
CA PHE A 156 -11.20 26.07 -22.09
C PHE A 156 -10.48 26.72 -20.90
N GLN A 157 -9.15 26.75 -20.94
CA GLN A 157 -8.37 27.66 -20.10
C GLN A 157 -8.44 29.05 -20.72
N PHE A 158 -9.18 29.96 -20.11
CA PHE A 158 -9.13 31.38 -20.44
C PHE A 158 -8.04 32.02 -19.55
N GLU A 159 -6.94 32.45 -20.13
CA GLU A 159 -6.07 33.46 -19.54
C GLU A 159 -6.74 34.83 -19.75
N LEU A 160 -7.05 35.51 -18.65
CA LEU A 160 -7.42 36.92 -18.61
C LEU A 160 -6.22 37.73 -18.13
#